data_0b12ad6b0a93fcc3ddf7401d8ded00d6
#
_entry.id   0b12ad6b0a93fcc3ddf7401d8ded00d6
#
_cell.length_a   1.000
_cell.length_b   1.000
_cell.length_c   1.000
_cell.angle_alpha   90.00
_cell.angle_beta   90.00
_cell.angle_gamma   90.00
#
_symmetry.space_group_name_H-M   'P 1'
#
loop_
_entity.id
_entity.type
_entity.pdbx_description
1 polymer ?
#
loop_
_entity_poly.entity_id
_entity_poly.type
_entity_poly.pdbx_seq_one_letter_code
_entity_poly.pdbx_strand_id
1 'polypeptide(L)'
;MAKPTADIDFEKDLWDAANELRGAVSENNYKNYILPLVFLKHLSERYQVVQEEIQTLIQDEKSDYYTVDEDEIKYVMEDPDEYRSRNTFIVPKTATWQHLKDNAEQDDIKVIVDDAFDTIQDLLTTHNPQLNNLLP
;
A
#
# COMPACT_ATOMS: atom_id res chain seq x y z
N MET A 1 -28.28 -4.99 -3.81
CA MET A 1 -27.27 -4.12 -3.24
C MET A 1 -26.33 -3.62 -4.32
N ALA A 2 -26.05 -2.34 -4.31
CA ALA A 2 -25.14 -1.78 -5.31
C ALA A 2 -23.73 -2.37 -5.17
N LYS A 3 -23.02 -2.46 -6.31
CA LYS A 3 -21.62 -2.87 -6.33
C LYS A 3 -20.81 -1.91 -5.45
N PRO A 4 -19.86 -2.40 -4.66
CA PRO A 4 -19.02 -1.53 -3.84
C PRO A 4 -18.33 -0.47 -4.69
N THR A 5 -18.41 0.78 -4.28
CA THR A 5 -17.77 1.89 -4.98
C THR A 5 -16.26 1.70 -5.09
N ALA A 6 -15.67 1.02 -4.10
CA ALA A 6 -14.23 0.76 -4.07
C ALA A 6 -13.74 -0.04 -5.28
N ASP A 7 -14.54 -1.00 -5.79
CA ASP A 7 -14.15 -1.80 -6.96
C ASP A 7 -14.12 -0.95 -8.24
N ILE A 8 -15.08 -0.04 -8.38
CA ILE A 8 -15.15 0.86 -9.54
C ILE A 8 -13.98 1.84 -9.52
N ASP A 9 -13.71 2.42 -8.35
CA ASP A 9 -12.59 3.35 -8.17
C ASP A 9 -11.25 2.66 -8.41
N PHE A 10 -11.13 1.40 -7.99
CA PHE A 10 -9.93 0.60 -8.21
C PHE A 10 -9.63 0.45 -9.70
N GLU A 11 -10.64 0.07 -10.49
CA GLU A 11 -10.44 -0.11 -11.93
C GLU A 11 -10.04 1.19 -12.60
N LYS A 12 -10.70 2.29 -12.24
CA LYS A 12 -10.38 3.61 -12.79
C LYS A 12 -8.98 4.05 -12.43
N ASP A 13 -8.63 3.93 -11.14
CA ASP A 13 -7.31 4.33 -10.64
C ASP A 13 -6.20 3.50 -11.29
N LEU A 14 -6.44 2.21 -11.48
CA LEU A 14 -5.49 1.32 -12.14
C LEU A 14 -5.27 1.75 -13.59
N TRP A 15 -6.35 2.04 -14.31
CA TRP A 15 -6.28 2.53 -15.69
C TRP A 15 -5.53 3.85 -15.78
N ASP A 16 -5.82 4.79 -14.89
CA ASP A 16 -5.17 6.10 -14.88
C ASP A 16 -3.67 5.94 -14.61
N ALA A 17 -3.29 5.14 -13.62
CA ALA A 17 -1.88 4.89 -13.32
C ALA A 17 -1.17 4.19 -14.47
N ALA A 18 -1.83 3.22 -15.10
CA ALA A 18 -1.26 2.50 -16.23
C ALA A 18 -1.06 3.42 -17.44
N ASN A 19 -1.99 4.32 -17.70
CA ASN A 19 -1.86 5.29 -18.80
C ASN A 19 -0.69 6.24 -18.59
N GLU A 20 -0.47 6.70 -17.36
CA GLU A 20 0.67 7.55 -17.06
C GLU A 20 1.99 6.80 -17.24
N LEU A 21 2.05 5.54 -16.81
CA LEU A 21 3.23 4.70 -16.98
C LEU A 21 3.54 4.39 -18.44
N ARG A 22 2.51 4.34 -19.29
CA ARG A 22 2.69 4.01 -20.71
C ARG A 22 3.65 4.96 -21.40
N GLY A 23 3.65 6.24 -21.02
CA GLY A 23 4.58 7.21 -21.58
C GLY A 23 5.98 7.13 -21.02
N ALA A 24 6.16 6.47 -19.87
CA ALA A 24 7.43 6.40 -19.16
C ALA A 24 8.20 5.09 -19.39
N VAL A 25 7.53 4.04 -19.88
CA VAL A 25 8.14 2.72 -20.10
C VAL A 25 7.79 2.21 -21.48
N SER A 26 8.62 1.28 -21.99
CA SER A 26 8.34 0.64 -23.27
C SER A 26 7.08 -0.22 -23.16
N GLU A 27 6.45 -0.50 -24.30
CA GLU A 27 5.24 -1.30 -24.36
C GLU A 27 5.43 -2.69 -23.74
N ASN A 28 6.59 -3.31 -23.96
CA ASN A 28 6.89 -4.61 -23.39
C ASN A 28 7.00 -4.56 -21.87
N ASN A 29 7.62 -3.50 -21.34
CA ASN A 29 7.77 -3.32 -19.90
C ASN A 29 6.45 -2.92 -19.24
N TYR A 30 5.59 -2.19 -19.96
CA TYR A 30 4.29 -1.78 -19.45
C TYR A 30 3.49 -2.96 -18.89
N LYS A 31 3.49 -4.07 -19.62
CA LYS A 31 2.77 -5.28 -19.18
C LYS A 31 3.30 -5.81 -17.86
N ASN A 32 4.60 -5.64 -17.61
CA ASN A 32 5.23 -6.11 -16.38
C ASN A 32 4.87 -5.27 -15.16
N TYR A 33 4.30 -4.07 -15.35
CA TYR A 33 3.91 -3.19 -14.25
C TYR A 33 2.47 -3.41 -13.80
N ILE A 34 1.60 -3.94 -14.67
CA ILE A 34 0.17 -4.04 -14.37
C ILE A 34 -0.10 -4.90 -13.15
N LEU A 35 0.40 -6.14 -13.14
CA LEU A 35 0.14 -7.07 -12.05
C LEU A 35 0.77 -6.61 -10.72
N PRO A 36 2.04 -6.17 -10.71
CA PRO A 36 2.62 -5.59 -9.49
C PRO A 36 1.87 -4.37 -8.98
N LEU A 37 1.32 -3.53 -9.87
CA LEU A 37 0.51 -2.37 -9.45
C LEU A 37 -0.77 -2.81 -8.74
N VAL A 38 -1.45 -3.84 -9.27
CA VAL A 38 -2.64 -4.40 -8.61
C VAL A 38 -2.28 -4.90 -7.22
N PHE A 39 -1.18 -5.62 -7.11
CA PHE A 39 -0.71 -6.17 -5.84
C PHE A 39 -0.37 -5.06 -4.84
N LEU A 40 0.37 -4.04 -5.30
CA LEU A 40 0.73 -2.90 -4.46
C LEU A 40 -0.50 -2.16 -3.97
N LYS A 41 -1.49 -1.98 -4.83
CA LYS A 41 -2.73 -1.32 -4.45
C LYS A 41 -3.45 -2.11 -3.37
N HIS A 42 -3.54 -3.43 -3.50
CA HIS A 42 -4.16 -4.28 -2.48
C HIS A 42 -3.44 -4.18 -1.13
N LEU A 43 -2.11 -4.24 -1.15
CA LEU A 43 -1.34 -4.12 0.09
C LEU A 43 -1.54 -2.76 0.74
N SER A 44 -1.52 -1.70 -0.07
CA SER A 44 -1.68 -0.34 0.42
C SER A 44 -3.07 -0.12 1.02
N GLU A 45 -4.11 -0.59 0.35
CA GLU A 45 -5.48 -0.46 0.85
C GLU A 45 -5.70 -1.29 2.11
N ARG A 46 -5.16 -2.50 2.15
CA ARG A 46 -5.28 -3.35 3.34
C ARG A 46 -4.59 -2.71 4.54
N TYR A 47 -3.40 -2.16 4.32
CA TYR A 47 -2.69 -1.43 5.36
C TYR A 47 -3.53 -0.26 5.88
N GLN A 48 -4.11 0.53 4.98
CA GLN A 48 -4.93 1.69 5.34
C GLN A 48 -6.14 1.28 6.18
N VAL A 49 -6.83 0.24 5.76
CA VAL A 49 -8.00 -0.27 6.49
C VAL A 49 -7.62 -0.69 7.91
N VAL A 50 -6.53 -1.45 8.05
CA VAL A 50 -6.06 -1.90 9.36
C VAL A 50 -5.60 -0.72 10.21
N GLN A 51 -4.93 0.25 9.62
CA GLN A 51 -4.51 1.46 10.31
C GLN A 51 -5.73 2.19 10.92
N GLU A 52 -6.79 2.30 10.16
CA GLU A 52 -8.03 2.94 10.62
C GLU A 52 -8.71 2.13 11.72
N GLU A 53 -8.69 0.79 11.61
CA GLU A 53 -9.22 -0.09 12.66
C GLU A 53 -8.50 0.11 13.98
N ILE A 54 -7.17 0.17 13.94
CA ILE A 54 -6.35 0.39 15.13
C ILE A 54 -6.61 1.77 15.72
N GLN A 55 -6.71 2.80 14.87
CA GLN A 55 -7.06 4.15 15.32
C GLN A 55 -8.39 4.18 16.04
N THR A 56 -9.38 3.49 15.50
CA THR A 56 -10.71 3.42 16.11
C THR A 56 -10.64 2.77 17.51
N LEU A 57 -9.87 1.70 17.64
CA LEU A 57 -9.68 1.03 18.93
C LEU A 57 -8.98 1.95 19.94
N ILE A 58 -8.00 2.71 19.50
CA ILE A 58 -7.28 3.64 20.39
C ILE A 58 -8.20 4.74 20.91
N GLN A 59 -9.17 5.14 20.12
CA GLN A 59 -10.10 6.21 20.46
C GLN A 59 -11.35 5.72 21.23
N ASP A 60 -11.57 4.42 21.29
CA ASP A 60 -12.73 3.81 21.94
C ASP A 60 -12.42 3.56 23.40
N GLU A 61 -13.08 4.31 24.29
CA GLU A 61 -12.91 4.21 25.74
C GLU A 61 -13.16 2.81 26.29
N LYS A 62 -13.93 1.99 25.58
CA LYS A 62 -14.25 0.63 25.99
C LYS A 62 -13.24 -0.40 25.49
N SER A 63 -12.32 0.01 24.65
CA SER A 63 -11.31 -0.87 24.06
C SER A 63 -10.11 -1.02 24.99
N ASP A 64 -9.48 -2.19 24.99
CA ASP A 64 -8.24 -2.42 25.69
C ASP A 64 -7.09 -1.58 25.12
N TYR A 65 -7.26 -1.07 23.90
CA TYR A 65 -6.27 -0.21 23.21
C TYR A 65 -6.42 1.25 23.58
N TYR A 66 -7.46 1.63 24.31
CA TYR A 66 -7.74 3.02 24.58
C TYR A 66 -6.58 3.73 25.26
N THR A 67 -6.18 4.86 24.71
CA THR A 67 -5.18 5.71 25.32
C THR A 67 -5.30 7.11 24.73
N VAL A 68 -4.94 8.13 25.53
CA VAL A 68 -4.81 9.51 25.07
C VAL A 68 -3.34 9.97 25.11
N ASP A 69 -2.44 9.09 25.53
CA ASP A 69 -1.00 9.37 25.58
C ASP A 69 -0.42 9.31 24.16
N GLU A 70 0.18 10.40 23.71
CA GLU A 70 0.70 10.48 22.34
C GLU A 70 1.82 9.46 22.08
N ASP A 71 2.65 9.17 23.06
CA ASP A 71 3.73 8.20 22.91
C ASP A 71 3.19 6.78 22.78
N GLU A 72 2.16 6.45 23.57
CA GLU A 72 1.50 5.14 23.48
C GLU A 72 0.78 4.98 22.16
N ILE A 73 0.09 6.03 21.70
CA ILE A 73 -0.58 6.01 20.39
C ILE A 73 0.43 5.72 19.29
N LYS A 74 1.54 6.43 19.28
CA LYS A 74 2.59 6.24 18.30
C LYS A 74 3.17 4.84 18.34
N TYR A 75 3.41 4.33 19.54
CA TYR A 75 3.95 2.98 19.73
C TYR A 75 3.03 1.93 19.08
N VAL A 76 1.74 2.00 19.37
CA VAL A 76 0.77 1.04 18.84
C VAL A 76 0.62 1.19 17.33
N MET A 77 0.52 2.43 16.85
CA MET A 77 0.33 2.70 15.41
C MET A 77 1.53 2.28 14.56
N GLU A 78 2.71 2.22 15.13
CA GLU A 78 3.94 1.85 14.43
C GLU A 78 4.44 0.44 14.77
N ASP A 79 3.69 -0.33 15.56
CA ASP A 79 4.06 -1.68 15.96
C ASP A 79 3.79 -2.67 14.82
N PRO A 80 4.82 -3.26 14.20
CA PRO A 80 4.62 -4.22 13.10
C PRO A 80 3.75 -5.41 13.48
N ASP A 81 3.79 -5.84 14.75
CA ASP A 81 3.02 -7.00 15.21
C ASP A 81 1.51 -6.73 15.16
N GLU A 82 1.09 -5.49 15.38
CA GLU A 82 -0.32 -5.12 15.30
C GLU A 82 -0.86 -5.31 13.88
N TYR A 83 -0.02 -5.06 12.88
CA TYR A 83 -0.41 -5.24 11.47
C TYR A 83 -0.29 -6.69 11.05
N ARG A 84 0.77 -7.37 11.47
CA ARG A 84 1.00 -8.77 11.15
C ARG A 84 -0.12 -9.66 11.67
N SER A 85 -0.58 -9.41 12.90
CA SER A 85 -1.68 -10.19 13.50
C SER A 85 -2.99 -10.01 12.74
N ARG A 86 -3.09 -8.97 11.91
CA ARG A 86 -4.24 -8.69 11.06
C ARG A 86 -3.96 -8.98 9.59
N ASN A 87 -2.93 -9.78 9.31
CA ASN A 87 -2.56 -10.26 7.98
C ASN A 87 -2.16 -9.16 7.00
N THR A 88 -1.42 -8.17 7.51
CA THR A 88 -0.89 -7.13 6.66
C THR A 88 0.47 -6.64 7.16
N PHE A 89 1.01 -5.60 6.55
CA PHE A 89 2.29 -5.00 6.89
C PHE A 89 2.14 -3.49 6.94
N ILE A 90 3.04 -2.83 7.67
CA ILE A 90 3.15 -1.38 7.58
C ILE A 90 3.78 -1.05 6.22
N VAL A 91 3.08 -0.26 5.41
CA VAL A 91 3.58 0.16 4.10
C VAL A 91 4.17 1.56 4.25
N PRO A 92 5.47 1.75 3.93
CA PRO A 92 6.06 3.08 3.96
C PRO A 92 5.33 4.05 3.03
N LYS A 93 5.30 5.31 3.39
CA LYS A 93 4.61 6.35 2.62
C LYS A 93 4.98 6.36 1.15
N THR A 94 6.26 6.15 0.85
CA THR A 94 6.78 6.20 -0.53
C THR A 94 6.38 4.98 -1.36
N ALA A 95 5.79 3.96 -0.73
CA ALA A 95 5.35 2.75 -1.42
C ALA A 95 3.83 2.59 -1.40
N THR A 96 3.09 3.58 -0.90
CA THR A 96 1.62 3.51 -0.88
C THR A 96 1.05 3.82 -2.25
N TRP A 97 -0.13 3.27 -2.52
CA TRP A 97 -0.87 3.58 -3.73
C TRP A 97 -1.15 5.07 -3.86
N GLN A 98 -1.48 5.74 -2.74
CA GLN A 98 -1.74 7.17 -2.75
C GLN A 98 -0.52 7.96 -3.21
N HIS A 99 0.67 7.56 -2.77
CA HIS A 99 1.91 8.21 -3.21
C HIS A 99 2.11 8.10 -4.72
N LEU A 100 1.84 6.91 -5.28
CA LEU A 100 1.95 6.70 -6.72
C LEU A 100 0.93 7.55 -7.49
N LYS A 101 -0.30 7.62 -6.99
CA LYS A 101 -1.35 8.45 -7.61
C LYS A 101 -0.97 9.93 -7.59
N ASP A 102 -0.48 10.40 -6.47
CA ASP A 102 -0.13 11.81 -6.30
C ASP A 102 1.03 12.23 -7.19
N ASN A 103 1.87 11.27 -7.61
CA ASN A 103 3.04 11.52 -8.43
C ASN A 103 2.90 10.97 -9.85
N ALA A 104 1.70 10.56 -10.26
CA ALA A 104 1.48 9.88 -11.54
C ALA A 104 1.88 10.73 -12.75
N GLU A 105 1.77 12.06 -12.64
CA GLU A 105 2.10 12.97 -13.73
C GLU A 105 3.53 13.50 -13.68
N GLN A 106 4.33 13.05 -12.71
CA GLN A 106 5.72 13.47 -12.60
C GLN A 106 6.58 12.80 -13.69
N ASP A 107 7.59 13.51 -14.18
CA ASP A 107 8.49 12.98 -15.19
C ASP A 107 9.24 11.73 -14.72
N ASP A 108 9.47 11.62 -13.41
CA ASP A 108 10.21 10.52 -12.81
C ASP A 108 9.30 9.42 -12.23
N ILE A 109 8.06 9.33 -12.70
CA ILE A 109 7.10 8.35 -12.19
C ILE A 109 7.62 6.91 -12.30
N LYS A 110 8.37 6.59 -13.35
CA LYS A 110 8.94 5.26 -13.49
C LYS A 110 9.88 4.92 -12.34
N VAL A 111 10.74 5.87 -11.95
CA VAL A 111 11.65 5.70 -10.81
C VAL A 111 10.87 5.55 -9.51
N ILE A 112 9.84 6.36 -9.33
CA ILE A 112 8.98 6.32 -8.15
C ILE A 112 8.30 4.95 -8.02
N VAL A 113 7.79 4.41 -9.13
CA VAL A 113 7.13 3.10 -9.13
C VAL A 113 8.15 1.99 -8.87
N ASP A 114 9.31 2.04 -9.52
CA ASP A 114 10.35 1.03 -9.31
C ASP A 114 10.82 1.02 -7.85
N ASP A 115 11.00 2.19 -7.26
CA ASP A 115 11.39 2.30 -5.84
C ASP A 115 10.30 1.74 -4.92
N ALA A 116 9.03 1.99 -5.24
CA ALA A 116 7.92 1.44 -4.47
C ALA A 116 7.90 -0.09 -4.54
N PHE A 117 8.12 -0.65 -5.73
CA PHE A 117 8.19 -2.11 -5.91
C PHE A 117 9.34 -2.71 -5.11
N ASP A 118 10.52 -2.08 -5.15
CA ASP A 118 11.67 -2.53 -4.38
C ASP A 118 11.37 -2.51 -2.87
N THR A 119 10.72 -1.46 -2.39
CA THR A 119 10.34 -1.34 -0.98
C THR A 119 9.39 -2.46 -0.57
N ILE A 120 8.37 -2.74 -1.38
CA ILE A 120 7.42 -3.81 -1.11
C ILE A 120 8.12 -5.17 -1.16
N GLN A 121 8.99 -5.39 -2.14
CA GLN A 121 9.75 -6.63 -2.26
C GLN A 121 10.59 -6.88 -0.99
N ASP A 122 11.25 -5.84 -0.49
CA ASP A 122 12.06 -5.92 0.73
C ASP A 122 11.20 -6.29 1.95
N LEU A 123 10.01 -5.68 2.07
CA LEU A 123 9.08 -5.99 3.15
C LEU A 123 8.64 -7.45 3.10
N LEU A 124 8.25 -7.93 1.93
CA LEU A 124 7.80 -9.31 1.74
C LEU A 124 8.92 -10.30 2.03
N THR A 125 10.12 -10.01 1.56
CA THR A 125 11.29 -10.86 1.76
C THR A 125 11.70 -10.93 3.23
N THR A 126 11.61 -9.81 3.93
CA THR A 126 11.93 -9.75 5.36
C THR A 126 10.99 -10.62 6.18
N HIS A 127 9.69 -10.61 5.86
CA HIS A 127 8.69 -11.38 6.59
C HIS A 127 8.57 -12.81 6.07
N ASN A 128 8.93 -13.05 4.80
CA ASN A 128 8.86 -14.36 4.20
C ASN A 128 9.89 -14.47 3.07
N PRO A 129 11.11 -15.00 3.38
CA PRO A 129 12.18 -15.07 2.38
C PRO A 129 11.85 -15.87 1.13
N GLN A 130 10.82 -16.74 1.18
CA GLN A 130 10.40 -17.53 0.03
C GLN A 130 9.72 -16.67 -1.05
N LEU A 131 9.33 -15.44 -0.73
CA LEU A 131 8.68 -14.54 -1.66
C LEU A 131 9.68 -13.67 -2.42
N ASN A 132 10.96 -14.00 -2.36
CA ASN A 132 11.98 -13.28 -3.12
C ASN A 132 11.65 -13.34 -4.62
N ASN A 133 11.83 -12.21 -5.31
CA ASN A 133 11.54 -12.07 -6.74
C ASN A 133 10.04 -12.12 -7.10
N LEU A 134 9.18 -11.85 -6.16
CA LEU A 134 7.73 -11.76 -6.42
C LEU A 134 7.41 -10.59 -7.35
N LEU A 135 8.10 -9.46 -7.19
CA LEU A 135 7.94 -8.28 -8.02
C LEU A 135 9.10 -8.13 -9.00
N PRO A 136 8.89 -7.48 -10.15
CA PRO A 136 9.94 -7.29 -11.15
C PRO A 136 11.09 -6.42 -10.69
#